data_298085ba5414c40eb84197aea70edb17
#
_entry.id   298085ba5414c40eb84197aea70edb17
#
_cell.length_a   1.000
_cell.length_b   1.000
_cell.length_c   1.000
_cell.angle_alpha   90.00
_cell.angle_beta   90.00
_cell.angle_gamma   90.00
#
_symmetry.space_group_name_H-M   'P 1'
#
loop_
_entity.id
_entity.type
_entity.pdbx_description
1 polymer ?
#
loop_
_entity_poly.entity_id
_entity_poly.type
_entity_poly.pdbx_seq_one_letter_code
_entity_poly.pdbx_strand_id
1 'polypeptide(L)'
;QEIEAQFSETEIIKHKIRAATPFGFQGEERDIMFISFAVDNKAKRAAAYINKADVFNVCITRSRQKQYVFLSIDETQLPEHYLLRRYLNSVSEFKATHSITTEIDAFQQSVIRELTNLSIEAWAGYTIAGTEVDILCRYQGTYLAIDLIGFPGPWGDFFELDTYKLFSRANIEMFPISYGLWVVDKNICIQKIINKLKYKKTVV
;
A
#
# COMPACT_ATOMS: atom_id res chain seq x y z
N GLN A 1 0.33 -12.60 26.66
CA GLN A 1 0.22 -12.60 28.14
C GLN A 1 1.15 -11.55 28.77
N GLU A 2 2.49 -11.60 28.56
CA GLU A 2 3.40 -10.60 29.14
C GLU A 2 3.19 -9.19 28.60
N ILE A 3 2.93 -9.05 27.30
CA ILE A 3 2.64 -7.75 26.67
C ILE A 3 1.32 -7.19 27.21
N GLU A 4 0.29 -8.00 27.30
CA GLU A 4 -1.02 -7.58 27.80
C GLU A 4 -0.96 -7.18 29.29
N ALA A 5 -0.09 -7.81 30.07
CA ALA A 5 0.13 -7.46 31.48
C ALA A 5 0.78 -6.06 31.68
N GLN A 6 1.33 -5.43 30.63
CA GLN A 6 1.87 -4.08 30.69
C GLN A 6 0.82 -2.97 30.53
N PHE A 7 -0.41 -3.33 30.15
CA PHE A 7 -1.50 -2.40 29.90
C PHE A 7 -2.63 -2.59 30.93
N SER A 8 -3.28 -1.50 31.27
CA SER A 8 -4.50 -1.59 32.08
C SER A 8 -5.65 -2.21 31.27
N GLU A 9 -6.60 -2.83 31.95
CA GLU A 9 -7.80 -3.40 31.31
C GLU A 9 -8.55 -2.36 30.46
N THR A 10 -8.62 -1.12 30.93
CA THR A 10 -9.24 0.00 30.22
C THR A 10 -8.51 0.30 28.90
N GLU A 11 -7.18 0.26 28.87
CA GLU A 11 -6.39 0.49 27.65
C GLU A 11 -6.56 -0.69 26.68
N ILE A 12 -6.55 -1.93 27.18
CA ILE A 12 -6.75 -3.12 26.35
C ILE A 12 -8.11 -3.04 25.64
N ILE A 13 -9.16 -2.72 26.35
CA ILE A 13 -10.52 -2.60 25.79
C ILE A 13 -10.60 -1.41 24.82
N LYS A 14 -10.15 -0.23 25.24
CA LYS A 14 -10.22 1.02 24.44
C LYS A 14 -9.48 0.89 23.12
N HIS A 15 -8.29 0.33 23.14
CA HIS A 15 -7.42 0.22 21.96
C HIS A 15 -7.49 -1.16 21.29
N LYS A 16 -8.33 -2.07 21.81
CA LYS A 16 -8.50 -3.44 21.30
C LYS A 16 -7.15 -4.16 21.17
N ILE A 17 -6.29 -4.00 22.19
CA ILE A 17 -4.96 -4.61 22.22
C ILE A 17 -5.10 -6.13 22.32
N ARG A 18 -4.38 -6.85 21.49
CA ARG A 18 -4.34 -8.30 21.50
C ARG A 18 -2.97 -8.81 21.10
N ALA A 19 -2.44 -9.75 21.86
CA ALA A 19 -1.22 -10.48 21.50
C ALA A 19 -1.56 -11.96 21.25
N ALA A 20 -1.16 -12.50 20.11
CA ALA A 20 -1.40 -13.90 19.76
C ALA A 20 -0.39 -14.39 18.70
N THR A 21 -0.35 -15.70 18.49
CA THR A 21 0.34 -16.30 17.35
C THR A 21 -0.42 -16.02 16.05
N PRO A 22 0.18 -16.23 14.87
CA PRO A 22 -0.48 -16.01 13.58
C PRO A 22 -1.86 -16.69 13.49
N PHE A 23 -1.97 -17.92 13.92
CA PHE A 23 -3.26 -18.64 13.91
C PHE A 23 -4.32 -18.00 14.82
N GLY A 24 -3.90 -17.36 15.92
CA GLY A 24 -4.81 -16.61 16.77
C GLY A 24 -5.42 -15.38 16.11
N PHE A 25 -4.82 -14.88 15.02
CA PHE A 25 -5.34 -13.77 14.22
C PHE A 25 -6.03 -14.23 12.92
N GLN A 26 -6.23 -15.52 12.72
CA GLN A 26 -6.91 -16.01 11.54
C GLN A 26 -8.35 -15.48 11.47
N GLY A 27 -8.69 -14.80 10.34
CA GLY A 27 -10.00 -14.18 10.16
C GLY A 27 -10.16 -12.81 10.82
N GLU A 28 -9.16 -12.31 11.57
CA GLU A 28 -9.20 -11.00 12.20
C GLU A 28 -8.25 -10.02 11.48
N GLU A 29 -8.60 -8.74 11.49
CA GLU A 29 -7.78 -7.65 10.99
C GLU A 29 -7.67 -6.53 12.04
N ARG A 30 -6.58 -5.80 12.02
CA ARG A 30 -6.30 -4.65 12.88
C ARG A 30 -5.78 -3.49 12.05
N ASP A 31 -6.04 -2.28 12.50
CA ASP A 31 -5.53 -1.09 11.81
C ASP A 31 -4.00 -1.04 11.91
N ILE A 32 -3.46 -1.39 13.05
CA ILE A 32 -2.02 -1.43 13.30
C ILE A 32 -1.62 -2.82 13.80
N MET A 33 -0.57 -3.37 13.19
CA MET A 33 0.02 -4.65 13.58
C MET A 33 1.49 -4.50 13.94
N PHE A 34 1.88 -5.12 15.03
CA PHE A 34 3.28 -5.31 15.42
C PHE A 34 3.62 -6.78 15.28
N ILE A 35 4.57 -7.10 14.41
CA ILE A 35 4.97 -8.49 14.13
C ILE A 35 6.41 -8.68 14.59
N SER A 36 6.60 -9.59 15.53
CA SER A 36 7.91 -10.08 15.90
C SER A 36 8.10 -11.47 15.30
N PHE A 37 9.04 -11.60 14.37
CA PHE A 37 9.33 -12.90 13.79
C PHE A 37 10.16 -13.79 14.71
N ALA A 38 10.73 -13.24 15.78
CA ALA A 38 11.50 -13.98 16.81
C ALA A 38 12.54 -14.97 16.21
N VAL A 39 13.14 -14.59 15.08
CA VAL A 39 14.15 -15.39 14.37
C VAL A 39 15.52 -14.79 14.68
N ASP A 40 16.43 -15.61 15.18
CA ASP A 40 17.82 -15.28 15.38
C ASP A 40 18.73 -16.34 14.74
N ASN A 41 20.06 -16.13 14.83
CA ASN A 41 21.06 -17.05 14.27
C ASN A 41 21.01 -18.45 14.85
N LYS A 42 20.39 -18.66 16.02
CA LYS A 42 20.24 -19.94 16.71
C LYS A 42 18.90 -20.60 16.43
N ALA A 43 17.89 -19.83 16.02
CA ALA A 43 16.50 -20.28 15.86
C ALA A 43 16.15 -20.68 14.42
N LYS A 44 16.99 -21.43 13.71
CA LYS A 44 16.76 -21.88 12.33
C LYS A 44 15.43 -22.61 12.13
N ARG A 45 14.94 -23.34 13.14
CA ARG A 45 13.64 -24.02 13.09
C ARG A 45 12.47 -23.04 13.06
N ALA A 46 12.57 -21.92 13.77
CA ALA A 46 11.57 -20.86 13.73
C ALA A 46 11.50 -20.22 12.35
N ALA A 47 12.63 -19.98 11.69
CA ALA A 47 12.69 -19.48 10.32
C ALA A 47 12.00 -20.44 9.33
N ALA A 48 12.20 -21.76 9.46
CA ALA A 48 11.54 -22.77 8.62
C ALA A 48 10.01 -22.82 8.85
N TYR A 49 9.56 -22.60 10.08
CA TYR A 49 8.13 -22.55 10.39
C TYR A 49 7.46 -21.32 9.75
N ILE A 50 8.07 -20.16 9.85
CA ILE A 50 7.58 -18.92 9.26
C ILE A 50 7.61 -18.97 7.73
N ASN A 51 8.47 -19.80 7.13
CA ASN A 51 8.53 -19.96 5.68
C ASN A 51 7.36 -20.79 5.08
N LYS A 52 6.44 -21.30 5.91
CA LYS A 52 5.20 -21.87 5.41
C LYS A 52 4.27 -20.78 4.91
N ALA A 53 3.77 -20.94 3.68
CA ALA A 53 3.00 -19.89 3.00
C ALA A 53 1.72 -19.49 3.73
N ASP A 54 1.03 -20.45 4.34
CA ASP A 54 -0.18 -20.21 5.15
C ASP A 54 0.12 -19.38 6.40
N VAL A 55 1.17 -19.74 7.14
CA VAL A 55 1.62 -19.00 8.33
C VAL A 55 2.06 -17.60 7.96
N PHE A 56 2.91 -17.49 6.93
CA PHE A 56 3.45 -16.22 6.48
C PHE A 56 2.36 -15.27 5.99
N ASN A 57 1.42 -15.77 5.20
CA ASN A 57 0.28 -14.99 4.72
C ASN A 57 -0.53 -14.40 5.87
N VAL A 58 -0.85 -15.20 6.90
CA VAL A 58 -1.58 -14.67 8.05
C VAL A 58 -0.77 -13.57 8.73
N CYS A 59 0.56 -13.72 8.87
CA CYS A 59 1.40 -12.70 9.49
C CYS A 59 1.30 -11.34 8.77
N ILE A 60 1.46 -11.32 7.44
CA ILE A 60 1.64 -10.08 6.68
C ILE A 60 0.35 -9.44 6.17
N THR A 61 -0.79 -10.13 6.24
CA THR A 61 -2.05 -9.66 5.65
C THR A 61 -3.09 -9.18 6.65
N ARG A 62 -2.75 -9.09 7.94
CA ARG A 62 -3.72 -8.73 8.99
C ARG A 62 -3.78 -7.24 9.32
N SER A 63 -2.87 -6.43 8.80
CA SER A 63 -2.89 -4.98 8.99
C SER A 63 -3.71 -4.29 7.91
N ARG A 64 -4.59 -3.35 8.32
CA ARG A 64 -5.35 -2.50 7.39
C ARG A 64 -4.60 -1.25 7.00
N GLN A 65 -3.84 -0.66 7.93
CA GLN A 65 -3.20 0.64 7.72
C GLN A 65 -1.70 0.57 7.88
N LYS A 66 -1.19 -0.07 8.96
CA LYS A 66 0.21 -0.02 9.30
C LYS A 66 0.73 -1.31 9.91
N GLN A 67 1.91 -1.71 9.49
CA GLN A 67 2.59 -2.88 10.00
C GLN A 67 4.00 -2.52 10.42
N TYR A 68 4.36 -2.90 11.65
CA TYR A 68 5.71 -2.78 12.18
C TYR A 68 6.31 -4.17 12.31
N VAL A 69 7.44 -4.39 11.67
CA VAL A 69 8.13 -5.68 11.68
C VAL A 69 9.39 -5.57 12.51
N PHE A 70 9.54 -6.47 13.48
CA PHE A 70 10.70 -6.58 14.35
C PHE A 70 11.47 -7.85 14.02
N LEU A 71 12.76 -7.71 13.80
CA LEU A 71 13.70 -8.77 13.45
C LEU A 71 14.88 -8.76 14.41
N SER A 72 15.37 -9.94 14.76
CA SER A 72 16.59 -10.14 15.53
C SER A 72 17.71 -10.77 14.69
N ILE A 73 17.51 -10.83 13.36
CA ILE A 73 18.47 -11.37 12.40
C ILE A 73 18.62 -10.40 11.24
N ASP A 74 19.81 -10.32 10.68
CA ASP A 74 20.05 -9.64 9.43
C ASP A 74 19.40 -10.44 8.28
N GLU A 75 18.68 -9.76 7.40
CA GLU A 75 17.97 -10.38 6.27
C GLU A 75 18.88 -11.16 5.33
N THR A 76 20.16 -10.73 5.21
CA THR A 76 21.17 -11.40 4.37
C THR A 76 21.53 -12.78 4.86
N GLN A 77 21.29 -13.08 6.14
CA GLN A 77 21.54 -14.39 6.75
C GLN A 77 20.41 -15.40 6.51
N LEU A 78 19.27 -14.93 5.97
CA LEU A 78 18.18 -15.80 5.56
C LEU A 78 18.41 -16.32 4.13
N PRO A 79 18.09 -17.59 3.82
CA PRO A 79 18.12 -18.08 2.45
C PRO A 79 17.26 -17.25 1.50
N GLU A 80 17.72 -17.01 0.27
CA GLU A 80 17.03 -16.14 -0.71
C GLU A 80 15.62 -16.58 -1.04
N HIS A 81 15.37 -17.88 -1.02
CA HIS A 81 14.04 -18.45 -1.30
C HIS A 81 13.06 -18.32 -0.14
N TYR A 82 13.49 -17.84 1.04
CA TYR A 82 12.59 -17.68 2.18
C TYR A 82 11.63 -16.52 1.97
N LEU A 83 10.35 -16.75 2.28
CA LEU A 83 9.29 -15.76 2.13
C LEU A 83 9.58 -14.48 2.91
N LEU A 84 10.13 -14.59 4.12
CA LEU A 84 10.50 -13.45 4.93
C LEU A 84 11.57 -12.59 4.23
N ARG A 85 12.64 -13.20 3.68
CA ARG A 85 13.67 -12.47 2.94
C ARG A 85 13.11 -11.78 1.70
N ARG A 86 12.31 -12.51 0.91
CA ARG A 86 11.65 -11.94 -0.28
C ARG A 86 10.74 -10.76 0.08
N TYR A 87 10.00 -10.88 1.17
CA TYR A 87 9.16 -9.80 1.68
C TYR A 87 9.97 -8.56 2.09
N LEU A 88 11.05 -8.74 2.86
CA LEU A 88 11.92 -7.64 3.29
C LEU A 88 12.58 -6.95 2.10
N ASN A 89 13.07 -7.72 1.13
CA ASN A 89 13.63 -7.18 -0.11
C ASN A 89 12.57 -6.36 -0.87
N SER A 90 11.36 -6.89 -1.05
CA SER A 90 10.29 -6.15 -1.75
C SER A 90 9.89 -4.86 -1.03
N VAL A 91 9.92 -4.83 0.31
CA VAL A 91 9.69 -3.60 1.09
C VAL A 91 10.83 -2.59 0.90
N SER A 92 12.07 -3.07 0.81
CA SER A 92 13.26 -2.23 0.55
C SER A 92 13.27 -1.69 -0.87
N GLU A 93 12.97 -2.55 -1.84
CA GLU A 93 12.85 -2.18 -3.26
C GLU A 93 11.70 -1.20 -3.49
N PHE A 94 10.57 -1.37 -2.81
CA PHE A 94 9.47 -0.42 -2.87
C PHE A 94 9.86 1.01 -2.44
N LYS A 95 10.83 1.14 -1.52
CA LYS A 95 11.42 2.43 -1.15
C LYS A 95 12.39 2.95 -2.22
N ALA A 96 12.99 2.07 -3.01
CA ALA A 96 14.02 2.40 -3.99
C ALA A 96 13.47 2.63 -5.41
N THR A 97 12.34 2.04 -5.75
CA THR A 97 11.81 2.08 -7.12
C THR A 97 10.90 3.28 -7.35
N HIS A 98 11.46 4.49 -7.30
CA HIS A 98 10.95 5.62 -8.05
C HIS A 98 11.60 5.62 -9.45
N SER A 99 11.68 4.48 -10.10
CA SER A 99 12.13 4.44 -11.50
C SER A 99 10.94 4.74 -12.40
N ILE A 100 10.82 5.98 -12.77
CA ILE A 100 10.02 6.44 -13.91
C ILE A 100 10.64 5.80 -15.14
N THR A 101 10.12 4.67 -15.60
CA THR A 101 10.58 3.96 -16.80
C THR A 101 9.51 3.88 -17.89
N THR A 102 8.37 4.52 -17.68
CA THR A 102 7.31 4.56 -18.69
C THR A 102 7.40 5.87 -19.47
N GLU A 103 7.34 5.82 -20.78
CA GLU A 103 7.16 7.01 -21.60
C GLU A 103 5.85 7.68 -21.20
N ILE A 104 5.95 8.85 -20.59
CA ILE A 104 4.80 9.61 -20.10
C ILE A 104 4.07 10.19 -21.31
N ASP A 105 2.82 9.81 -21.52
CA ASP A 105 2.01 10.34 -22.60
C ASP A 105 1.56 11.80 -22.36
N ALA A 106 1.03 12.44 -23.40
CA ALA A 106 0.63 13.85 -23.33
C ALA A 106 -0.54 14.09 -22.37
N PHE A 107 -1.42 13.12 -22.15
CA PHE A 107 -2.51 13.23 -21.20
C PHE A 107 -2.01 13.13 -19.77
N GLN A 108 -1.18 12.15 -19.46
CA GLN A 108 -0.50 12.04 -18.16
C GLN A 108 0.27 13.33 -17.83
N GLN A 109 1.08 13.83 -18.78
CA GLN A 109 1.85 15.08 -18.60
C GLN A 109 0.94 16.26 -18.31
N SER A 110 -0.19 16.37 -19.01
CA SER A 110 -1.16 17.45 -18.80
C SER A 110 -1.75 17.40 -17.39
N VAL A 111 -2.16 16.21 -16.91
CA VAL A 111 -2.74 16.03 -15.58
C VAL A 111 -1.70 16.32 -14.49
N ILE A 112 -0.49 15.76 -14.59
CA ILE A 112 0.59 15.97 -13.63
C ILE A 112 0.93 17.45 -13.52
N ARG A 113 1.04 18.17 -14.62
CA ARG A 113 1.34 19.61 -14.64
C ARG A 113 0.29 20.41 -13.86
N GLU A 114 -0.98 20.14 -14.07
CA GLU A 114 -2.05 20.85 -13.34
C GLU A 114 -2.04 20.52 -11.84
N LEU A 115 -1.77 19.27 -11.47
CA LEU A 115 -1.65 18.87 -10.06
C LEU A 115 -0.45 19.54 -9.38
N THR A 116 0.70 19.57 -10.07
CA THR A 116 1.94 20.21 -9.57
C THR A 116 1.74 21.71 -9.36
N ASN A 117 1.04 22.39 -10.29
CA ASN A 117 0.70 23.82 -10.15
C ASN A 117 -0.15 24.09 -8.89
N LEU A 118 -0.86 23.10 -8.41
CA LEU A 118 -1.67 23.17 -7.17
C LEU A 118 -0.94 22.67 -5.93
N SER A 119 0.39 22.46 -6.03
CA SER A 119 1.22 21.91 -4.95
C SER A 119 0.78 20.52 -4.50
N ILE A 120 0.22 19.72 -5.40
CA ILE A 120 -0.09 18.31 -5.22
C ILE A 120 1.07 17.52 -5.83
N GLU A 121 1.70 16.67 -5.02
CA GLU A 121 2.75 15.76 -5.52
C GLU A 121 2.10 14.72 -6.44
N ALA A 122 2.68 14.47 -7.61
CA ALA A 122 2.15 13.53 -8.58
C ALA A 122 3.29 12.77 -9.31
N TRP A 123 3.12 11.47 -9.45
CA TRP A 123 4.07 10.56 -10.10
C TRP A 123 3.36 9.73 -11.17
N ALA A 124 3.92 9.71 -12.37
CA ALA A 124 3.44 8.86 -13.47
C ALA A 124 3.95 7.42 -13.33
N GLY A 125 3.18 6.46 -13.83
CA GLY A 125 3.58 5.06 -13.93
C GLY A 125 4.00 4.43 -12.59
N TYR A 126 3.30 4.74 -11.51
CA TYR A 126 3.69 4.30 -10.17
C TYR A 126 3.21 2.88 -9.89
N THR A 127 4.14 1.99 -9.57
CA THR A 127 3.81 0.58 -9.27
C THR A 127 3.50 0.38 -7.79
N ILE A 128 2.33 -0.16 -7.46
CA ILE A 128 1.92 -0.55 -6.11
C ILE A 128 1.52 -2.03 -6.12
N ALA A 129 2.18 -2.82 -5.27
CA ALA A 129 1.95 -4.27 -5.16
C ALA A 129 2.00 -5.02 -6.50
N GLY A 130 2.90 -4.61 -7.40
CA GLY A 130 3.05 -5.21 -8.72
C GLY A 130 2.05 -4.72 -9.78
N THR A 131 1.17 -3.79 -9.43
CA THR A 131 0.21 -3.17 -10.36
C THR A 131 0.58 -1.71 -10.58
N GLU A 132 0.69 -1.31 -11.82
CA GLU A 132 0.97 0.06 -12.23
C GLU A 132 -0.31 0.88 -12.24
N VAL A 133 -0.20 2.15 -11.79
CA VAL A 133 -1.25 3.16 -11.96
C VAL A 133 -0.73 4.28 -12.84
N ASP A 134 -1.59 4.88 -13.62
CA ASP A 134 -1.19 5.95 -14.53
C ASP A 134 -0.59 7.13 -13.76
N ILE A 135 -1.26 7.56 -12.69
CA ILE A 135 -0.74 8.60 -11.81
C ILE A 135 -1.06 8.27 -10.36
N LEU A 136 -0.05 8.28 -9.50
CA LEU A 136 -0.24 8.36 -8.06
C LEU A 136 -0.07 9.81 -7.63
N CYS A 137 -1.01 10.36 -6.86
CA CYS A 137 -0.83 11.69 -6.29
C CYS A 137 -0.97 11.69 -4.77
N ARG A 138 -0.33 12.69 -4.12
CA ARG A 138 -0.33 12.87 -2.68
C ARG A 138 -0.57 14.33 -2.31
N TYR A 139 -1.45 14.54 -1.34
CA TYR A 139 -1.68 15.84 -0.74
C TYR A 139 -1.89 15.71 0.77
N GLN A 140 -1.06 16.38 1.56
CA GLN A 140 -1.12 16.37 3.04
C GLN A 140 -1.21 14.95 3.65
N GLY A 141 -0.47 13.99 3.09
CA GLY A 141 -0.44 12.60 3.57
C GLY A 141 -1.57 11.71 3.06
N THR A 142 -2.52 12.24 2.28
CA THR A 142 -3.56 11.47 1.61
C THR A 142 -3.10 11.09 0.21
N TYR A 143 -3.25 9.81 -0.16
CA TYR A 143 -2.94 9.28 -1.49
C TYR A 143 -4.21 9.05 -2.29
N LEU A 144 -4.13 9.34 -3.60
CA LEU A 144 -5.16 9.03 -4.60
C LEU A 144 -4.45 8.47 -5.84
N ALA A 145 -4.90 7.33 -6.32
CA ALA A 145 -4.48 6.78 -7.60
C ALA A 145 -5.44 7.29 -8.69
N ILE A 146 -4.90 7.73 -9.80
CA ILE A 146 -5.69 8.22 -10.94
C ILE A 146 -5.51 7.24 -12.09
N ASP A 147 -6.62 6.83 -12.67
CA ASP A 147 -6.75 5.97 -13.83
C ASP A 147 -7.20 6.83 -15.03
N LEU A 148 -6.36 6.91 -16.06
CA LEU A 148 -6.59 7.76 -17.24
C LEU A 148 -7.20 6.95 -18.37
N ILE A 149 -8.42 7.29 -18.78
CA ILE A 149 -9.22 6.49 -19.70
C ILE A 149 -9.45 7.24 -21.02
N GLY A 150 -9.30 6.55 -22.14
CA GLY A 150 -9.74 7.01 -23.47
C GLY A 150 -8.77 7.97 -24.17
N PHE A 151 -7.48 7.99 -23.80
CA PHE A 151 -6.48 8.71 -24.57
C PHE A 151 -6.15 7.95 -25.86
N PRO A 152 -6.13 8.63 -27.03
CA PRO A 152 -5.83 7.97 -28.30
C PRO A 152 -4.39 7.42 -28.32
N GLY A 153 -4.25 6.11 -28.47
CA GLY A 153 -2.95 5.43 -28.51
C GLY A 153 -3.08 3.92 -28.70
N PRO A 154 -1.95 3.19 -28.77
CA PRO A 154 -1.94 1.74 -28.94
C PRO A 154 -2.36 0.98 -27.66
N TRP A 155 -2.55 1.67 -26.55
CA TRP A 155 -2.89 1.12 -25.25
C TRP A 155 -4.42 0.93 -25.18
N GLY A 156 -4.85 -0.32 -25.05
CA GLY A 156 -6.27 -0.60 -24.81
C GLY A 156 -6.64 -0.19 -23.39
N ASP A 157 -7.67 0.64 -23.26
CA ASP A 157 -8.23 1.01 -21.96
C ASP A 157 -8.97 -0.19 -21.37
N PHE A 158 -8.28 -0.94 -20.55
CA PHE A 158 -8.89 -2.01 -19.78
C PHE A 158 -9.19 -1.52 -18.36
N PHE A 159 -10.47 -1.35 -18.09
CA PHE A 159 -10.94 -1.18 -16.73
C PHE A 159 -10.82 -2.51 -15.99
N GLU A 160 -9.79 -2.66 -15.18
CA GLU A 160 -9.58 -3.87 -14.38
C GLU A 160 -10.18 -3.70 -12.98
N LEU A 161 -11.36 -4.26 -12.77
CA LEU A 161 -12.03 -4.22 -11.46
C LEU A 161 -11.15 -4.77 -10.32
N ASP A 162 -10.30 -5.74 -10.60
CA ASP A 162 -9.43 -6.33 -9.58
C ASP A 162 -8.31 -5.37 -9.16
N THR A 163 -7.85 -4.51 -10.06
CA THR A 163 -6.95 -3.40 -9.74
C THR A 163 -7.60 -2.44 -8.74
N TYR A 164 -8.84 -2.03 -8.97
CA TYR A 164 -9.58 -1.17 -8.04
C TYR A 164 -9.77 -1.82 -6.66
N LYS A 165 -10.06 -3.12 -6.60
CA LYS A 165 -10.15 -3.87 -5.34
C LYS A 165 -8.81 -3.93 -4.61
N LEU A 166 -7.70 -4.11 -5.33
CA LEU A 166 -6.35 -4.14 -4.77
C LEU A 166 -6.03 -2.81 -4.09
N PHE A 167 -6.23 -1.69 -4.78
CA PHE A 167 -5.98 -0.35 -4.26
C PHE A 167 -6.91 0.00 -3.10
N SER A 168 -8.17 -0.37 -3.18
CA SER A 168 -9.12 -0.20 -2.09
C SER A 168 -8.67 -0.92 -0.81
N ARG A 169 -8.15 -2.15 -0.92
CA ARG A 169 -7.57 -2.90 0.21
C ARG A 169 -6.32 -2.22 0.78
N ALA A 170 -5.53 -1.55 -0.06
CA ALA A 170 -4.39 -0.74 0.36
C ALA A 170 -4.80 0.63 0.93
N ASN A 171 -6.11 0.88 1.11
CA ASN A 171 -6.68 2.17 1.51
C ASN A 171 -6.28 3.34 0.59
N ILE A 172 -6.02 3.03 -0.68
CA ILE A 172 -5.78 4.00 -1.74
C ILE A 172 -7.01 4.00 -2.63
N GLU A 173 -7.67 5.15 -2.72
CA GLU A 173 -8.80 5.32 -3.63
C GLU A 173 -8.30 5.47 -5.05
N MET A 174 -8.94 4.79 -6.01
CA MET A 174 -8.74 4.99 -7.44
C MET A 174 -9.81 5.90 -8.01
N PHE A 175 -9.40 6.85 -8.84
CA PHE A 175 -10.30 7.80 -9.47
C PHE A 175 -10.09 7.84 -10.98
N PRO A 176 -11.07 7.40 -11.77
CA PRO A 176 -10.97 7.43 -13.22
C PRO A 176 -11.18 8.85 -13.76
N ILE A 177 -10.36 9.25 -14.72
CA ILE A 177 -10.50 10.48 -15.48
C ILE A 177 -10.53 10.16 -16.97
N SER A 178 -11.64 10.46 -17.64
CA SER A 178 -11.70 10.27 -19.08
C SER A 178 -11.05 11.44 -19.82
N TYR A 179 -10.29 11.11 -20.88
CA TYR A 179 -9.67 12.11 -21.76
C TYR A 179 -10.72 13.07 -22.35
N GLY A 180 -11.87 12.56 -22.78
CA GLY A 180 -12.94 13.40 -23.30
C GLY A 180 -13.42 14.45 -22.32
N LEU A 181 -13.63 14.09 -21.04
CA LEU A 181 -14.02 15.05 -20.01
C LEU A 181 -12.89 16.04 -19.70
N TRP A 182 -11.63 15.58 -19.68
CA TRP A 182 -10.47 16.44 -19.46
C TRP A 182 -10.33 17.52 -20.52
N VAL A 183 -10.57 17.18 -21.79
CA VAL A 183 -10.50 18.13 -22.91
C VAL A 183 -11.63 19.14 -22.86
N VAL A 184 -12.84 18.70 -22.48
CA VAL A 184 -14.03 19.56 -22.41
C VAL A 184 -14.01 20.48 -21.20
N ASP A 185 -13.70 19.94 -20.03
CA ASP A 185 -13.66 20.70 -18.78
C ASP A 185 -12.68 20.10 -17.76
N LYS A 186 -11.42 20.45 -17.90
CA LYS A 186 -10.39 20.00 -16.96
C LYS A 186 -10.61 20.51 -15.53
N ASN A 187 -11.26 21.66 -15.36
CA ASN A 187 -11.48 22.22 -14.02
C ASN A 187 -12.41 21.36 -13.18
N ILE A 188 -13.44 20.77 -13.78
CA ILE A 188 -14.31 19.80 -13.11
C ILE A 188 -13.50 18.59 -12.64
N CYS A 189 -12.60 18.06 -13.48
CA CYS A 189 -11.74 16.94 -13.13
C CYS A 189 -10.84 17.29 -11.93
N ILE A 190 -10.18 18.44 -11.98
CA ILE A 190 -9.30 18.93 -10.92
C ILE A 190 -10.05 19.13 -9.61
N GLN A 191 -11.23 19.76 -9.65
CA GLN A 191 -12.05 19.95 -8.44
C GLN A 191 -12.45 18.61 -7.81
N LYS A 192 -12.78 17.62 -8.61
CA LYS A 192 -13.10 16.27 -8.11
C LYS A 192 -11.88 15.62 -7.44
N ILE A 193 -10.68 15.74 -8.03
CA ILE A 193 -9.43 15.25 -7.43
C ILE A 193 -9.18 15.93 -6.07
N ILE A 194 -9.23 17.26 -6.04
CA ILE A 194 -9.03 18.05 -4.82
C ILE A 194 -10.02 17.63 -3.72
N ASN A 195 -11.29 17.48 -4.08
CA ASN A 195 -12.31 17.05 -3.13
C ASN A 195 -11.98 15.68 -2.54
N LYS A 196 -11.59 14.70 -3.37
CA LYS A 196 -11.22 13.37 -2.89
C LYS A 196 -10.00 13.38 -1.98
N LEU A 197 -8.98 14.19 -2.28
CA LEU A 197 -7.79 14.34 -1.46
C LEU A 197 -8.07 15.04 -0.12
N LYS A 198 -9.03 15.97 -0.08
CA LYS A 198 -9.39 16.72 1.13
C LYS A 198 -10.38 15.98 2.04
N TYR A 199 -11.38 15.30 1.49
CA TYR A 199 -12.45 14.68 2.28
C TYR A 199 -12.05 13.39 2.99
N LYS A 200 -10.95 12.74 2.63
CA LYS A 200 -10.46 11.55 3.35
C LYS A 200 -10.00 11.80 4.79
N LYS A 201 -9.90 13.07 5.22
CA LYS A 201 -9.49 13.46 6.58
C LYS A 201 -10.59 13.33 7.65
N THR A 202 -11.82 12.96 7.30
CA THR A 202 -12.97 13.07 8.23
C THR A 202 -13.54 11.73 8.71
N VAL A 203 -12.85 10.61 8.48
CA VAL A 203 -13.22 9.33 9.11
C VAL A 203 -12.13 8.95 10.09
N VAL A 204 -12.25 9.49 11.30
CA VAL A 204 -11.55 9.04 12.51
C VAL A 204 -12.45 8.08 13.28
#